data_5b32df118b8f6946ed06cdb3e523d582
#
_entry.id   5b32df118b8f6946ed06cdb3e523d582
#
_cell.length_a   1.000
_cell.length_b   1.000
_cell.length_c   1.000
_cell.angle_alpha   90.00
_cell.angle_beta   90.00
_cell.angle_gamma   90.00
#
_symmetry.space_group_name_H-M   'P 1'
#
loop_
_entity.id
_entity.type
_entity.pdbx_description
1 polymer ?
#
loop_
_entity_poly.entity_id
_entity_poly.type
_entity_poly.pdbx_seq_one_letter_code
_entity_poly.pdbx_strand_id
1 'polypeptide(L)'
;IKCSWWTKRGEFGMWEGYGSCGFHTTDITYQGSFGILALFPNLQKKQMEMGAKFQRGDGRVHHFFTPDLSGVDDGYDRVDMNPQFVLLVCRDYLWTGDREYLARMWPHIEKAMDNTQLLDGDGDGLPDHDTRANTYDAWAMQGTPAYIASLWLAALKAAVRMAQDLGVQDRAAAWEALLEKGSKAFVEKLWNGRYFSLWA
;
A
#
# COMPACT_ATOMS: atom_id res chain seq x y z
N ILE A 1 9.85 -18.20 12.52
CA ILE A 1 10.85 -17.83 13.53
C ILE A 1 12.20 -17.49 12.87
N LYS A 2 12.70 -18.32 11.94
CA LYS A 2 14.00 -18.05 11.27
C LYS A 2 14.00 -16.83 10.34
N CYS A 3 12.83 -16.37 9.92
CA CYS A 3 12.65 -15.22 9.03
C CYS A 3 12.13 -13.98 9.76
N SER A 4 12.28 -13.90 11.08
CA SER A 4 11.85 -12.77 11.88
C SER A 4 13.01 -12.14 12.64
N TRP A 5 12.99 -10.83 12.77
CA TRP A 5 14.00 -10.05 13.44
C TRP A 5 13.41 -9.16 14.52
N TRP A 6 14.05 -9.15 15.68
CA TRP A 6 13.69 -8.31 16.81
C TRP A 6 14.90 -7.49 17.25
N THR A 7 14.69 -6.22 17.46
CA THR A 7 15.71 -5.37 18.05
C THR A 7 15.51 -5.23 19.57
N LYS A 8 16.56 -4.83 20.29
CA LYS A 8 16.47 -4.48 21.72
C LYS A 8 15.54 -3.28 21.97
N ARG A 9 15.29 -2.45 20.96
CA ARG A 9 14.33 -1.33 21.00
C ARG A 9 12.88 -1.80 20.86
N GLY A 10 12.66 -3.08 20.62
CA GLY A 10 11.34 -3.68 20.47
C GLY A 10 10.77 -3.53 19.05
N GLU A 11 11.56 -3.20 18.05
CA GLU A 11 11.16 -3.21 16.66
C GLU A 11 11.10 -4.64 16.14
N PHE A 12 10.22 -4.87 15.19
CA PHE A 12 10.01 -6.18 14.59
C PHE A 12 9.88 -6.05 13.08
N GLY A 13 10.49 -6.98 12.35
CA GLY A 13 10.32 -7.09 10.91
C GLY A 13 10.48 -8.54 10.45
N MET A 14 9.70 -8.90 9.43
CA MET A 14 9.89 -10.15 8.70
C MET A 14 10.94 -9.93 7.61
N TRP A 15 11.86 -10.87 7.53
CA TRP A 15 12.83 -10.92 6.45
C TRP A 15 12.17 -11.41 5.16
N GLU A 16 12.44 -10.76 4.06
CA GLU A 16 11.89 -11.07 2.75
C GLU A 16 12.23 -12.50 2.30
N GLY A 17 13.49 -12.89 2.38
CA GLY A 17 13.93 -14.23 2.02
C GLY A 17 15.42 -14.36 1.74
N TYR A 18 15.83 -15.58 1.40
CA TYR A 18 17.20 -15.89 1.09
C TYR A 18 17.60 -15.24 -0.24
N GLY A 19 18.68 -14.47 -0.22
CA GLY A 19 19.18 -13.74 -1.40
C GLY A 19 18.77 -12.26 -1.45
N SER A 20 17.85 -11.82 -0.60
CA SER A 20 17.52 -10.40 -0.39
C SER A 20 17.72 -10.01 1.07
N CYS A 21 18.17 -8.80 1.31
CA CYS A 21 18.39 -8.27 2.67
C CYS A 21 17.20 -7.44 3.19
N GLY A 22 16.10 -7.36 2.43
CA GLY A 22 14.92 -6.57 2.80
C GLY A 22 14.20 -7.10 4.04
N PHE A 23 13.88 -6.20 4.96
CA PHE A 23 13.00 -6.47 6.11
C PHE A 23 11.74 -5.65 5.97
N HIS A 24 10.59 -6.26 6.30
CA HIS A 24 9.29 -5.63 6.09
C HIS A 24 9.19 -5.00 4.70
N THR A 25 9.62 -5.72 3.70
CA THR A 25 9.47 -5.34 2.29
C THR A 25 7.97 -5.23 2.01
N THR A 26 7.51 -4.07 1.59
CA THR A 26 6.07 -3.74 1.56
C THR A 26 5.29 -4.68 0.66
N ASP A 27 5.74 -4.92 -0.56
CA ASP A 27 5.10 -5.82 -1.52
C ASP A 27 5.17 -7.30 -1.10
N ILE A 28 6.27 -7.73 -0.51
CA ILE A 28 6.39 -9.09 0.03
C ILE A 28 5.48 -9.26 1.27
N THR A 29 5.41 -8.25 2.14
CA THR A 29 4.49 -8.23 3.27
C THR A 29 3.03 -8.28 2.81
N TYR A 30 2.70 -7.57 1.73
CA TYR A 30 1.36 -7.57 1.13
C TYR A 30 0.91 -8.99 0.75
N GLN A 31 1.79 -9.78 0.15
CA GLN A 31 1.50 -11.13 -0.28
C GLN A 31 1.73 -12.20 0.81
N GLY A 32 2.78 -12.05 1.63
CA GLY A 32 3.30 -13.11 2.50
C GLY A 32 2.92 -13.04 3.96
N SER A 33 2.32 -11.95 4.46
CA SER A 33 2.12 -11.77 5.90
C SER A 33 0.86 -12.41 6.50
N PHE A 34 0.10 -13.19 5.74
CA PHE A 34 -1.11 -13.86 6.25
C PHE A 34 -0.84 -14.77 7.44
N GLY A 35 0.26 -15.53 7.42
CA GLY A 35 0.64 -16.40 8.54
C GLY A 35 0.97 -15.62 9.81
N ILE A 36 1.66 -14.48 9.68
CA ILE A 36 1.95 -13.58 10.80
C ILE A 36 0.66 -12.96 11.32
N LEU A 37 -0.19 -12.45 10.44
CA LEU A 37 -1.46 -11.85 10.84
C LEU A 37 -2.36 -12.85 11.58
N ALA A 38 -2.46 -14.08 11.07
CA ALA A 38 -3.32 -15.10 11.64
C ALA A 38 -2.84 -15.59 13.03
N LEU A 39 -1.54 -15.76 13.21
CA LEU A 39 -0.97 -16.35 14.43
C LEU A 39 -0.45 -15.30 15.42
N PHE A 40 0.01 -14.15 14.93
CA PHE A 40 0.65 -13.12 15.71
C PHE A 40 0.24 -11.71 15.25
N PRO A 41 -1.06 -11.35 15.31
CA PRO A 41 -1.58 -10.10 14.74
C PRO A 41 -0.89 -8.85 15.32
N ASN A 42 -0.48 -8.88 16.58
CA ASN A 42 0.24 -7.77 17.20
C ASN A 42 1.64 -7.56 16.59
N LEU A 43 2.29 -8.61 16.10
CA LEU A 43 3.56 -8.48 15.40
C LEU A 43 3.37 -7.90 14.00
N GLN A 44 2.31 -8.31 13.31
CA GLN A 44 1.94 -7.71 12.03
C GLN A 44 1.65 -6.21 12.18
N LYS A 45 0.81 -5.81 13.13
CA LYS A 45 0.52 -4.40 13.41
C LYS A 45 1.79 -3.62 13.76
N LYS A 46 2.68 -4.20 14.56
CA LYS A 46 3.94 -3.57 14.96
C LYS A 46 4.86 -3.24 13.77
N GLN A 47 5.02 -4.16 12.83
CA GLN A 47 5.83 -3.85 11.63
C GLN A 47 5.14 -2.81 10.73
N MET A 48 3.82 -2.79 10.64
CA MET A 48 3.08 -1.76 9.92
C MET A 48 3.22 -0.37 10.55
N GLU A 49 3.13 -0.28 11.89
CA GLU A 49 3.36 0.97 12.64
C GLU A 49 4.82 1.47 12.48
N MET A 50 5.77 0.54 12.41
CA MET A 50 7.17 0.89 12.10
C MET A 50 7.28 1.45 10.67
N GLY A 51 6.62 0.85 9.69
CA GLY A 51 6.54 1.36 8.33
C GLY A 51 5.97 2.77 8.26
N ALA A 52 4.88 3.01 8.97
CA ALA A 52 4.26 4.32 9.10
C ALA A 52 5.22 5.37 9.69
N LYS A 53 6.01 5.00 10.71
CA LYS A 53 7.01 5.90 11.34
C LYS A 53 8.04 6.42 10.33
N PHE A 54 8.40 5.63 9.33
CA PHE A 54 9.37 6.00 8.30
C PHE A 54 8.74 6.48 6.99
N GLN A 55 7.41 6.67 6.96
CA GLN A 55 6.77 7.26 5.80
C GLN A 55 7.35 8.63 5.49
N ARG A 56 7.68 8.88 4.22
CA ARG A 56 8.25 10.16 3.77
C ARG A 56 7.24 11.30 3.94
N GLY A 57 7.72 12.52 4.08
CA GLY A 57 6.89 13.70 4.31
C GLY A 57 5.85 13.96 3.21
N ASP A 58 6.15 13.57 1.96
CA ASP A 58 5.23 13.64 0.81
C ASP A 58 4.21 12.49 0.73
N GLY A 59 4.25 11.57 1.69
CA GLY A 59 3.32 10.45 1.77
C GLY A 59 3.80 9.12 1.17
N ARG A 60 4.97 9.09 0.56
CA ARG A 60 5.49 7.85 -0.03
C ARG A 60 5.87 6.84 1.04
N VAL A 61 5.49 5.60 0.81
CA VAL A 61 5.82 4.44 1.63
C VAL A 61 7.10 3.79 1.10
N HIS A 62 7.91 3.27 2.02
CA HIS A 62 9.19 2.63 1.72
C HIS A 62 9.01 1.31 0.95
N HIS A 63 10.09 0.85 0.32
CA HIS A 63 10.18 -0.52 -0.19
C HIS A 63 10.56 -1.49 0.94
N PHE A 64 11.76 -1.39 1.52
CA PHE A 64 12.15 -2.20 2.68
C PHE A 64 13.06 -1.46 3.68
N PHE A 65 13.21 -2.05 4.87
CA PHE A 65 14.05 -1.53 5.95
C PHE A 65 15.47 -2.08 5.92
N THR A 66 16.38 -1.30 6.52
CA THR A 66 17.73 -1.75 6.88
C THR A 66 17.68 -2.99 7.78
N PRO A 67 18.73 -3.85 7.75
CA PRO A 67 18.80 -5.06 8.58
C PRO A 67 18.69 -4.82 10.09
N ASP A 68 19.08 -3.63 10.57
CA ASP A 68 18.97 -3.25 11.98
C ASP A 68 17.63 -2.58 12.33
N LEU A 69 16.72 -2.46 11.37
CA LEU A 69 15.39 -1.82 11.47
C LEU A 69 15.45 -0.35 11.93
N SER A 70 16.58 0.34 11.69
CA SER A 70 16.75 1.73 12.12
C SER A 70 16.33 2.75 11.06
N GLY A 71 16.16 2.32 9.81
CA GLY A 71 15.85 3.18 8.68
C GLY A 71 15.34 2.41 7.47
N VAL A 72 15.20 3.11 6.38
CA VAL A 72 14.82 2.58 5.07
C VAL A 72 16.09 2.34 4.26
N ASP A 73 16.22 1.18 3.64
CA ASP A 73 17.37 0.81 2.82
C ASP A 73 17.11 0.93 1.33
N ASP A 74 15.95 0.50 0.85
CA ASP A 74 15.51 0.74 -0.51
C ASP A 74 14.32 1.70 -0.53
N GLY A 75 14.45 2.67 -1.36
CA GLY A 75 13.79 3.95 -1.58
C GLY A 75 12.26 4.03 -1.51
N TYR A 76 11.81 5.15 -2.05
CA TYR A 76 10.40 5.54 -2.05
C TYR A 76 9.90 5.76 -3.48
N ASP A 77 10.58 5.18 -4.46
CA ASP A 77 10.31 5.38 -5.87
C ASP A 77 9.27 4.42 -6.44
N ARG A 78 8.98 3.31 -5.74
CA ARG A 78 8.00 2.31 -6.19
C ARG A 78 6.57 2.82 -6.02
N VAL A 79 5.83 2.80 -7.11
CA VAL A 79 4.50 3.44 -7.21
C VAL A 79 3.37 2.63 -6.59
N ASP A 80 3.57 1.35 -6.38
CA ASP A 80 2.58 0.41 -5.85
C ASP A 80 2.66 0.22 -4.32
N MET A 81 3.69 0.76 -3.65
CA MET A 81 3.85 0.62 -2.20
C MET A 81 2.74 1.33 -1.41
N ASN A 82 2.33 2.51 -1.86
CA ASN A 82 1.28 3.28 -1.19
C ASN A 82 -0.08 2.55 -1.18
N PRO A 83 -0.65 2.11 -2.34
CA PRO A 83 -1.90 1.36 -2.32
C PRO A 83 -1.78 0.02 -1.59
N GLN A 84 -0.65 -0.68 -1.69
CA GLN A 84 -0.43 -1.91 -0.91
C GLN A 84 -0.42 -1.64 0.59
N PHE A 85 0.23 -0.58 1.06
CA PHE A 85 0.23 -0.17 2.46
C PHE A 85 -1.19 0.08 2.98
N VAL A 86 -2.00 0.82 2.24
CA VAL A 86 -3.40 1.10 2.61
C VAL A 86 -4.22 -0.19 2.71
N LEU A 87 -4.05 -1.10 1.76
CA LEU A 87 -4.71 -2.41 1.76
C LEU A 87 -4.26 -3.29 2.93
N LEU A 88 -2.96 -3.27 3.27
CA LEU A 88 -2.41 -3.97 4.44
C LEU A 88 -3.03 -3.47 5.74
N VAL A 89 -3.09 -2.16 5.94
CA VAL A 89 -3.70 -1.57 7.14
C VAL A 89 -5.18 -1.92 7.23
N CYS A 90 -5.92 -1.83 6.13
CA CYS A 90 -7.32 -2.21 6.08
C CYS A 90 -7.52 -3.69 6.43
N ARG A 91 -6.73 -4.58 5.85
CA ARG A 91 -6.78 -6.01 6.13
C ARG A 91 -6.52 -6.30 7.62
N ASP A 92 -5.47 -5.70 8.17
CA ASP A 92 -5.05 -5.92 9.56
C ASP A 92 -6.12 -5.38 10.53
N TYR A 93 -6.72 -4.24 10.21
CA TYR A 93 -7.87 -3.69 10.94
C TYR A 93 -9.09 -4.61 10.88
N LEU A 94 -9.49 -5.04 9.71
CA LEU A 94 -10.66 -5.92 9.55
C LEU A 94 -10.47 -7.29 10.22
N TRP A 95 -9.24 -7.80 10.24
CA TRP A 95 -8.91 -9.06 10.91
C TRP A 95 -8.98 -8.96 12.43
N THR A 96 -8.52 -7.84 12.97
CA THR A 96 -8.36 -7.68 14.43
C THR A 96 -9.51 -6.92 15.10
N GLY A 97 -10.28 -6.13 14.35
CA GLY A 97 -11.26 -5.19 14.90
C GLY A 97 -10.65 -4.03 15.70
N ASP A 98 -9.32 -3.84 15.63
CA ASP A 98 -8.59 -2.85 16.43
C ASP A 98 -8.75 -1.43 15.87
N ARG A 99 -9.78 -0.74 16.37
CA ARG A 99 -10.10 0.65 15.97
C ARG A 99 -9.02 1.65 16.41
N GLU A 100 -8.33 1.39 17.52
CA GLU A 100 -7.25 2.26 17.97
C GLU A 100 -6.04 2.16 17.03
N TYR A 101 -5.71 0.95 16.58
CA TYR A 101 -4.71 0.75 15.52
C TYR A 101 -5.09 1.53 14.27
N LEU A 102 -6.32 1.40 13.79
CA LEU A 102 -6.79 2.15 12.63
C LEU A 102 -6.65 3.67 12.83
N ALA A 103 -7.05 4.18 13.98
CA ALA A 103 -6.94 5.61 14.29
C ALA A 103 -5.47 6.10 14.29
N ARG A 104 -4.54 5.29 14.81
CA ARG A 104 -3.10 5.63 14.75
C ARG A 104 -2.54 5.61 13.33
N MET A 105 -3.03 4.70 12.48
CA MET A 105 -2.57 4.57 11.10
C MET A 105 -3.22 5.57 10.15
N TRP A 106 -4.35 6.18 10.54
CA TRP A 106 -5.15 7.04 9.69
C TRP A 106 -4.38 8.20 9.04
N PRO A 107 -3.57 9.01 9.73
CA PRO A 107 -2.81 10.09 9.11
C PRO A 107 -1.82 9.61 8.04
N HIS A 108 -1.35 8.38 8.15
CA HIS A 108 -0.45 7.76 7.20
C HIS A 108 -1.18 7.25 5.96
N ILE A 109 -2.41 6.74 6.16
CA ILE A 109 -3.31 6.37 5.06
C ILE A 109 -3.63 7.59 4.21
N GLU A 110 -4.06 8.70 4.84
CA GLU A 110 -4.38 9.93 4.12
C GLU A 110 -3.21 10.40 3.25
N LYS A 111 -2.00 10.48 3.81
CA LYS A 111 -0.80 10.88 3.09
C LYS A 111 -0.47 9.94 1.92
N ALA A 112 -0.62 8.62 2.11
CA ALA A 112 -0.36 7.66 1.06
C ALA A 112 -1.36 7.78 -0.09
N MET A 113 -2.65 7.98 0.24
CA MET A 113 -3.71 8.18 -0.74
C MET A 113 -3.52 9.50 -1.51
N ASP A 114 -3.24 10.58 -0.82
CA ASP A 114 -3.00 11.90 -1.44
C ASP A 114 -1.79 11.86 -2.38
N ASN A 115 -0.69 11.19 -1.98
CA ASN A 115 0.48 11.03 -2.84
C ASN A 115 0.17 10.22 -4.10
N THR A 116 -0.56 9.10 -3.98
CA THR A 116 -0.90 8.28 -5.14
C THR A 116 -1.84 9.01 -6.10
N GLN A 117 -2.77 9.81 -5.58
CA GLN A 117 -3.67 10.63 -6.40
C GLN A 117 -2.94 11.67 -7.27
N LEU A 118 -1.75 12.12 -6.86
CA LEU A 118 -0.93 13.03 -7.66
C LEU A 118 -0.40 12.40 -8.96
N LEU A 119 -0.48 11.08 -9.10
CA LEU A 119 -0.10 10.37 -10.32
C LEU A 119 -1.20 10.37 -11.39
N ASP A 120 -2.41 10.82 -11.06
CA ASP A 120 -3.51 10.99 -12.02
C ASP A 120 -3.25 12.23 -12.87
N GLY A 121 -2.58 12.04 -14.01
CA GLY A 121 -2.09 13.13 -14.85
C GLY A 121 -3.16 13.76 -15.76
N ASP A 122 -4.15 12.98 -16.19
CA ASP A 122 -5.23 13.43 -17.08
C ASP A 122 -6.55 13.67 -16.33
N GLY A 123 -6.57 13.40 -15.03
CA GLY A 123 -7.71 13.65 -14.16
C GLY A 123 -8.84 12.65 -14.32
N ASP A 124 -8.59 11.44 -14.79
CA ASP A 124 -9.62 10.40 -14.97
C ASP A 124 -9.89 9.56 -13.72
N GLY A 125 -9.11 9.76 -12.67
CA GLY A 125 -9.21 9.05 -11.39
C GLY A 125 -8.30 7.83 -11.29
N LEU A 126 -7.41 7.60 -12.25
CA LEU A 126 -6.44 6.51 -12.26
C LEU A 126 -4.99 7.04 -12.25
N PRO A 127 -4.05 6.35 -11.61
CA PRO A 127 -2.64 6.72 -11.69
C PRO A 127 -2.07 6.44 -13.09
N ASP A 128 -1.38 7.44 -13.66
CA ASP A 128 -0.62 7.35 -14.90
C ASP A 128 0.86 7.42 -14.58
N HIS A 129 1.63 6.39 -14.89
CA HIS A 129 3.06 6.44 -14.61
C HIS A 129 3.90 5.46 -15.41
N ASP A 130 4.78 6.02 -16.23
CA ASP A 130 5.83 5.24 -16.89
C ASP A 130 6.91 4.88 -15.88
N THR A 131 6.99 3.61 -15.47
CA THR A 131 7.94 3.21 -14.44
C THR A 131 8.39 1.76 -14.55
N ARG A 132 9.64 1.53 -14.09
CA ARG A 132 10.14 0.19 -13.74
C ARG A 132 10.16 -0.02 -12.23
N ALA A 133 9.92 1.01 -11.44
CA ALA A 133 9.90 0.96 -9.98
C ALA A 133 8.53 0.48 -9.50
N ASN A 134 8.36 -0.82 -9.41
CA ASN A 134 7.16 -1.52 -8.94
C ASN A 134 7.53 -2.94 -8.45
N THR A 135 6.58 -3.67 -7.88
CA THR A 135 6.74 -5.05 -7.39
C THR A 135 7.39 -6.02 -8.39
N TYR A 136 7.18 -5.81 -9.69
CA TYR A 136 7.76 -6.67 -10.74
C TYR A 136 9.20 -6.29 -11.12
N ASP A 137 9.84 -5.38 -10.40
CA ASP A 137 11.23 -4.91 -10.54
C ASP A 137 11.57 -4.37 -11.94
N ALA A 138 11.86 -5.26 -12.89
CA ALA A 138 12.32 -4.87 -14.22
C ALA A 138 11.20 -4.65 -15.24
N TRP A 139 9.93 -4.88 -14.86
CA TRP A 139 8.83 -4.73 -15.80
C TRP A 139 8.43 -3.27 -15.97
N ALA A 140 8.79 -2.72 -17.11
CA ALA A 140 8.43 -1.35 -17.47
C ALA A 140 6.91 -1.26 -17.71
N MET A 141 6.23 -0.48 -16.92
CA MET A 141 4.82 -0.11 -17.09
C MET A 141 4.74 1.25 -17.76
N GLN A 142 3.66 1.51 -18.50
CA GLN A 142 3.46 2.74 -19.26
C GLN A 142 2.03 3.26 -19.09
N GLY A 143 1.85 4.57 -19.25
CA GLY A 143 0.54 5.23 -19.23
C GLY A 143 -0.27 4.88 -17.98
N THR A 144 -1.47 4.34 -18.18
CA THR A 144 -2.35 3.83 -17.10
C THR A 144 -2.16 2.32 -16.94
N PRO A 145 -1.25 1.82 -16.07
CA PRO A 145 -1.00 0.39 -15.91
C PRO A 145 -2.16 -0.30 -15.17
N ALA A 146 -2.70 -1.36 -15.74
CA ALA A 146 -3.82 -2.11 -15.15
C ALA A 146 -3.52 -2.60 -13.73
N TYR A 147 -2.29 -3.05 -13.47
CA TYR A 147 -1.85 -3.49 -12.14
C TYR A 147 -1.94 -2.36 -11.10
N ILE A 148 -1.32 -1.22 -11.38
CA ILE A 148 -1.31 -0.07 -10.45
C ILE A 148 -2.74 0.48 -10.29
N ALA A 149 -3.47 0.66 -11.39
CA ALA A 149 -4.85 1.14 -11.38
C ALA A 149 -5.78 0.22 -10.56
N SER A 150 -5.62 -1.11 -10.68
CA SER A 150 -6.42 -2.06 -9.90
C SER A 150 -6.13 -2.02 -8.40
N LEU A 151 -4.84 -1.89 -8.01
CA LEU A 151 -4.44 -1.69 -6.62
C LEU A 151 -4.98 -0.36 -6.06
N TRP A 152 -4.93 0.70 -6.86
CA TRP A 152 -5.46 2.01 -6.50
C TRP A 152 -6.95 1.97 -6.23
N LEU A 153 -7.75 1.40 -7.14
CA LEU A 153 -9.20 1.26 -6.96
C LEU A 153 -9.54 0.42 -5.72
N ALA A 154 -8.78 -0.64 -5.46
CA ALA A 154 -8.93 -1.43 -4.24
C ALA A 154 -8.57 -0.62 -2.99
N ALA A 155 -7.51 0.18 -3.02
CA ALA A 155 -7.10 1.05 -1.93
C ALA A 155 -8.13 2.16 -1.67
N LEU A 156 -8.71 2.78 -2.72
CA LEU A 156 -9.81 3.73 -2.58
C LEU A 156 -11.00 3.10 -1.84
N LYS A 157 -11.43 1.90 -2.27
CA LYS A 157 -12.53 1.20 -1.61
C LYS A 157 -12.23 0.89 -0.14
N ALA A 158 -11.01 0.47 0.16
CA ALA A 158 -10.56 0.22 1.53
C ALA A 158 -10.53 1.51 2.37
N ALA A 159 -10.00 2.60 1.79
CA ALA A 159 -9.92 3.90 2.44
C ALA A 159 -11.32 4.50 2.73
N VAL A 160 -12.27 4.38 1.80
CA VAL A 160 -13.67 4.76 2.01
C VAL A 160 -14.25 4.03 3.23
N ARG A 161 -14.08 2.71 3.30
CA ARG A 161 -14.55 1.91 4.44
C ARG A 161 -13.91 2.35 5.76
N MET A 162 -12.60 2.54 5.78
CA MET A 162 -11.89 2.96 7.00
C MET A 162 -12.29 4.38 7.43
N ALA A 163 -12.50 5.30 6.49
CA ALA A 163 -13.00 6.65 6.76
C ALA A 163 -14.41 6.63 7.39
N GLN A 164 -15.31 5.81 6.85
CA GLN A 164 -16.64 5.61 7.40
C GLN A 164 -16.59 5.05 8.83
N ASP A 165 -15.76 4.03 9.06
CA ASP A 165 -15.60 3.42 10.39
C ASP A 165 -15.00 4.40 11.41
N LEU A 166 -14.18 5.36 10.99
CA LEU A 166 -13.63 6.43 11.84
C LEU A 166 -14.55 7.66 11.96
N GLY A 167 -15.57 7.80 11.10
CA GLY A 167 -16.46 8.95 11.06
C GLY A 167 -15.93 10.15 10.27
N VAL A 168 -14.92 9.96 9.41
CA VAL A 168 -14.32 11.01 8.56
C VAL A 168 -15.07 11.09 7.23
N GLN A 169 -16.31 11.62 7.28
CA GLN A 169 -17.27 11.56 6.19
C GLN A 169 -16.82 12.31 4.93
N ASP A 170 -16.17 13.47 5.08
CA ASP A 170 -15.73 14.27 3.93
C ASP A 170 -14.71 13.53 3.09
N ARG A 171 -13.76 12.82 3.74
CA ARG A 171 -12.79 11.99 3.04
C ARG A 171 -13.43 10.77 2.39
N ALA A 172 -14.37 10.13 3.10
CA ALA A 172 -15.13 8.99 2.55
C ALA A 172 -15.85 9.39 1.26
N ALA A 173 -16.59 10.50 1.27
CA ALA A 173 -17.31 10.99 0.09
C ALA A 173 -16.40 11.36 -1.07
N ALA A 174 -15.26 12.03 -0.79
CA ALA A 174 -14.28 12.40 -1.82
C ALA A 174 -13.67 11.17 -2.50
N TRP A 175 -13.26 10.17 -1.72
CA TRP A 175 -12.67 8.94 -2.27
C TRP A 175 -13.71 8.03 -2.93
N GLU A 176 -14.96 8.04 -2.47
CA GLU A 176 -16.06 7.33 -3.14
C GLU A 176 -16.34 7.88 -4.54
N ALA A 177 -16.39 9.20 -4.68
CA ALA A 177 -16.53 9.85 -5.99
C ALA A 177 -15.34 9.54 -6.91
N LEU A 178 -14.12 9.52 -6.37
CA LEU A 178 -12.91 9.18 -7.12
C LEU A 178 -12.90 7.69 -7.53
N LEU A 179 -13.35 6.80 -6.64
CA LEU A 179 -13.51 5.38 -6.93
C LEU A 179 -14.51 5.12 -8.07
N GLU A 180 -15.64 5.81 -8.05
CA GLU A 180 -16.65 5.70 -9.11
C GLU A 180 -16.08 6.16 -10.46
N LYS A 181 -15.44 7.33 -10.48
CA LYS A 181 -14.82 7.89 -11.67
C LYS A 181 -13.72 6.97 -12.23
N GLY A 182 -12.76 6.57 -11.40
CA GLY A 182 -11.65 5.71 -11.81
C GLY A 182 -12.11 4.32 -12.22
N SER A 183 -13.15 3.76 -11.57
CA SER A 183 -13.70 2.45 -11.97
C SER A 183 -14.29 2.48 -13.39
N LYS A 184 -14.94 3.59 -13.76
CA LYS A 184 -15.45 3.78 -15.13
C LYS A 184 -14.30 3.90 -16.12
N ALA A 185 -13.33 4.78 -15.84
CA ALA A 185 -12.16 4.97 -16.68
C ALA A 185 -11.34 3.67 -16.86
N PHE A 186 -11.21 2.86 -15.80
CA PHE A 186 -10.52 1.57 -15.84
C PHE A 186 -11.12 0.61 -16.89
N VAL A 187 -12.44 0.54 -16.94
CA VAL A 187 -13.13 -0.29 -17.95
C VAL A 187 -13.01 0.34 -19.33
N GLU A 188 -13.22 1.64 -19.46
CA GLU A 188 -13.20 2.33 -20.76
C GLU A 188 -11.82 2.31 -21.42
N LYS A 189 -10.75 2.50 -20.65
CA LYS A 189 -9.37 2.52 -21.16
C LYS A 189 -8.78 1.13 -21.36
N LEU A 190 -9.02 0.22 -20.45
CA LEU A 190 -8.25 -1.02 -20.37
C LEU A 190 -8.99 -2.27 -20.86
N TRP A 191 -10.33 -2.28 -20.87
CA TRP A 191 -11.09 -3.44 -21.34
C TRP A 191 -11.14 -3.52 -22.86
N ASN A 192 -10.57 -4.57 -23.44
CA ASN A 192 -10.51 -4.76 -24.90
C ASN A 192 -11.61 -5.67 -25.46
N GLY A 193 -12.62 -6.00 -24.65
CA GLY A 193 -13.72 -6.90 -25.01
C GLY A 193 -13.52 -8.35 -24.59
N ARG A 194 -12.30 -8.72 -24.14
CA ARG A 194 -11.97 -10.09 -23.72
C ARG A 194 -11.19 -10.14 -22.40
N TYR A 195 -10.26 -9.22 -22.20
CA TYR A 195 -9.44 -9.08 -20.99
C TYR A 195 -9.01 -7.63 -20.83
N PHE A 196 -8.47 -7.29 -19.66
CA PHE A 196 -7.87 -5.98 -19.46
C PHE A 196 -6.46 -5.95 -20.05
N SER A 197 -6.18 -4.92 -20.85
CA SER A 197 -4.84 -4.65 -21.38
C SER A 197 -3.86 -4.39 -20.23
N LEU A 198 -2.56 -4.59 -20.47
CA LEU A 198 -1.54 -4.34 -19.43
C LEU A 198 -1.44 -2.86 -19.06
N TRP A 199 -1.67 -1.99 -20.04
CA TRP A 199 -1.71 -0.52 -19.92
C TRP A 199 -2.49 0.11 -21.08
N ALA A 200 -2.83 1.38 -20.93
CA ALA A 200 -3.43 2.23 -21.95
C ALA A 200 -2.72 3.57 -22.01
#